data_7e7c486b5d74aed359193447dfa7fb58
#
_entry.id   7e7c486b5d74aed359193447dfa7fb58
#
_cell.length_a   1.000
_cell.length_b   1.000
_cell.length_c   1.000
_cell.angle_alpha   90.00
_cell.angle_beta   90.00
_cell.angle_gamma   90.00
#
_symmetry.space_group_name_H-M   'P 1'
#
loop_
_entity.id
_entity.type
_entity.pdbx_description
1 polymer ?
#
loop_
_entity_poly.entity_id
_entity_poly.type
_entity_poly.pdbx_seq_one_letter_code
_entity_poly.pdbx_strand_id
1 'polypeptide(L)'
;MVTQAFVEELQTVVDDARVRRIADRIGRPVRVAVSGREGVGRGHVATALRRRGVAVSDSDDGDVCVLVVAEALKDEDLEMLRTARRPTLIVLTKADLAGTGAGGPLAVARGRAVGIHRQVGIPAVCAVGLLAALEPADLDDALVAALRHFVTEPPNLTSVDAFVDDPHPVERDVRIRLLARLDRFGIAHAVLALADGCDPERLSAHLAGVGNVGEVMSALDAVAAPVRYRRLRGAIIELHCLGDELDALSELLVSDVTAMATMTAAVDVVTAAGLTVDRGDTAAAHLDRALAWRSYGRGPVDALHRQCSADIVRGSLRLLDGVRKQRT
;
A
#
# COMPACT_ATOMS: atom_id res chain seq x y z
N MET A 1 -0.53 -14.07 -5.19
CA MET A 1 -0.47 -15.54 -5.33
C MET A 1 -1.54 -16.07 -6.27
N VAL A 2 -2.87 -15.96 -6.01
CA VAL A 2 -3.92 -16.60 -6.85
C VAL A 2 -4.00 -16.01 -8.27
N THR A 3 -3.94 -14.70 -8.42
CA THR A 3 -3.89 -14.05 -9.75
C THR A 3 -2.62 -14.43 -10.52
N GLN A 4 -1.51 -14.61 -9.83
CA GLN A 4 -0.25 -15.04 -10.43
C GLN A 4 -0.36 -16.49 -10.95
N ALA A 5 -0.97 -17.41 -10.18
CA ALA A 5 -1.22 -18.77 -10.61
C ALA A 5 -2.11 -18.82 -11.88
N PHE A 6 -3.13 -17.97 -11.95
CA PHE A 6 -3.96 -17.84 -13.16
C PHE A 6 -3.13 -17.37 -14.38
N VAL A 7 -2.24 -16.38 -14.20
CA VAL A 7 -1.38 -15.89 -15.28
C VAL A 7 -0.40 -16.96 -15.75
N GLU A 8 0.20 -17.72 -14.84
CA GLU A 8 1.12 -18.81 -15.14
C GLU A 8 0.40 -19.94 -15.90
N GLU A 9 -0.78 -20.32 -15.46
CA GLU A 9 -1.59 -21.35 -16.13
C GLU A 9 -2.03 -20.89 -17.52
N LEU A 10 -2.46 -19.62 -17.66
CA LEU A 10 -2.82 -19.02 -18.96
C LEU A 10 -1.65 -19.06 -19.95
N GLN A 11 -0.43 -18.78 -19.51
CA GLN A 11 0.78 -18.83 -20.35
C GLN A 11 1.20 -20.26 -20.71
N THR A 12 0.84 -21.25 -19.89
CA THR A 12 1.19 -22.66 -20.11
C THR A 12 0.21 -23.36 -21.03
N VAL A 13 -1.09 -23.03 -20.90
CA VAL A 13 -2.18 -23.74 -21.61
C VAL A 13 -2.30 -23.29 -23.06
N VAL A 14 -1.98 -22.03 -23.38
CA VAL A 14 -2.22 -21.46 -24.72
C VAL A 14 -1.01 -20.72 -25.26
N ASP A 15 -0.40 -21.23 -26.32
CA ASP A 15 0.70 -20.56 -27.05
C ASP A 15 0.16 -19.66 -28.17
N ASP A 16 -0.49 -18.55 -27.78
CA ASP A 16 -0.99 -17.51 -28.69
C ASP A 16 -0.46 -16.13 -28.28
N ALA A 17 0.02 -15.36 -29.23
CA ALA A 17 0.60 -14.02 -28.97
C ALA A 17 -0.41 -13.03 -28.41
N ARG A 18 -1.71 -13.18 -28.70
CA ARG A 18 -2.79 -12.33 -28.17
C ARG A 18 -2.99 -12.66 -26.69
N VAL A 19 -3.04 -13.96 -26.36
CA VAL A 19 -3.19 -14.46 -24.98
C VAL A 19 -1.98 -14.04 -24.13
N ARG A 20 -0.75 -14.19 -24.64
CA ARG A 20 0.46 -13.72 -23.95
C ARG A 20 0.41 -12.23 -23.61
N ARG A 21 -0.02 -11.38 -24.56
CA ARG A 21 -0.17 -9.92 -24.30
C ARG A 21 -1.20 -9.61 -23.22
N ILE A 22 -2.28 -10.38 -23.13
CA ILE A 22 -3.30 -10.24 -22.10
C ILE A 22 -2.74 -10.69 -20.74
N ALA A 23 -2.04 -11.84 -20.70
CA ALA A 23 -1.38 -12.35 -19.51
C ALA A 23 -0.36 -11.36 -18.95
N ASP A 24 0.50 -10.79 -19.79
CA ASP A 24 1.49 -9.77 -19.44
C ASP A 24 0.82 -8.52 -18.85
N ARG A 25 -0.32 -8.11 -19.41
CA ARG A 25 -1.08 -6.97 -18.88
C ARG A 25 -1.66 -7.26 -17.51
N ILE A 26 -2.17 -8.47 -17.24
CA ILE A 26 -2.66 -8.88 -15.91
C ILE A 26 -1.51 -8.87 -14.91
N GLY A 27 -0.37 -9.46 -15.27
CA GLY A 27 0.82 -9.58 -14.43
C GLY A 27 1.57 -8.26 -14.19
N ARG A 28 1.32 -7.23 -15.00
CA ARG A 28 2.01 -5.94 -14.85
C ARG A 28 1.71 -5.28 -13.51
N PRO A 29 2.74 -4.83 -12.76
CA PRO A 29 2.54 -4.07 -11.53
C PRO A 29 1.65 -2.85 -11.76
N VAL A 30 0.87 -2.48 -10.74
CA VAL A 30 0.14 -1.21 -10.72
C VAL A 30 1.16 -0.08 -10.63
N ARG A 31 1.16 0.83 -11.60
CA ARG A 31 2.04 1.99 -11.62
C ARG A 31 1.47 3.11 -10.77
N VAL A 32 2.31 3.72 -9.95
CA VAL A 32 1.92 4.79 -9.02
C VAL A 32 2.56 6.09 -9.45
N ALA A 33 1.76 7.09 -9.77
CA ALA A 33 2.22 8.47 -9.94
C ALA A 33 2.24 9.16 -8.56
N VAL A 34 3.34 9.84 -8.23
CA VAL A 34 3.47 10.60 -6.99
C VAL A 34 3.46 12.09 -7.32
N SER A 35 2.38 12.76 -6.94
CA SER A 35 2.16 14.19 -7.19
C SER A 35 2.04 15.00 -5.91
N GLY A 36 1.95 16.32 -6.03
CA GLY A 36 1.85 17.27 -4.94
C GLY A 36 2.72 18.50 -5.18
N ARG A 37 2.53 19.52 -4.37
CA ARG A 37 3.26 20.81 -4.48
C ARG A 37 4.76 20.64 -4.21
N GLU A 38 5.53 21.65 -4.54
CA GLU A 38 6.95 21.69 -4.19
C GLU A 38 7.12 21.79 -2.65
N GLY A 39 8.18 21.17 -2.13
CA GLY A 39 8.52 21.20 -0.70
C GLY A 39 7.68 20.31 0.22
N VAL A 40 6.64 19.62 -0.27
CA VAL A 40 5.82 18.71 0.56
C VAL A 40 6.46 17.33 0.82
N GLY A 41 7.64 17.05 0.28
CA GLY A 41 8.33 15.78 0.53
C GLY A 41 8.01 14.66 -0.46
N ARG A 42 7.53 14.98 -1.68
CA ARG A 42 7.25 14.01 -2.75
C ARG A 42 8.39 13.01 -2.98
N GLY A 43 9.64 13.52 -3.03
CA GLY A 43 10.82 12.69 -3.27
C GLY A 43 11.01 11.61 -2.22
N HIS A 44 10.81 11.90 -0.94
CA HIS A 44 10.91 10.92 0.12
C HIS A 44 9.81 9.85 0.03
N VAL A 45 8.56 10.26 -0.25
CA VAL A 45 7.45 9.30 -0.45
C VAL A 45 7.72 8.43 -1.67
N ALA A 46 8.13 9.00 -2.81
CA ALA A 46 8.47 8.22 -4.00
C ALA A 46 9.61 7.23 -3.73
N THR A 47 10.65 7.65 -3.01
CA THR A 47 11.77 6.79 -2.60
C THR A 47 11.30 5.68 -1.67
N ALA A 48 10.48 5.99 -0.66
CA ALA A 48 9.93 5.01 0.26
C ALA A 48 9.13 3.93 -0.48
N LEU A 49 8.30 4.33 -1.45
CA LEU A 49 7.51 3.40 -2.28
C LEU A 49 8.40 2.54 -3.19
N ARG A 50 9.38 3.14 -3.90
CA ARG A 50 10.33 2.38 -4.76
C ARG A 50 11.11 1.34 -3.95
N ARG A 51 11.60 1.70 -2.77
CA ARG A 51 12.34 0.81 -1.87
C ARG A 51 11.49 -0.35 -1.33
N ARG A 52 10.16 -0.23 -1.39
CA ARG A 52 9.20 -1.30 -1.06
C ARG A 52 8.68 -2.05 -2.29
N GLY A 53 9.34 -1.89 -3.46
CA GLY A 53 9.00 -2.61 -4.68
C GLY A 53 7.81 -2.06 -5.46
N VAL A 54 7.31 -0.85 -5.11
CA VAL A 54 6.23 -0.21 -5.85
C VAL A 54 6.76 0.35 -7.17
N ALA A 55 6.08 0.08 -8.27
CA ALA A 55 6.38 0.65 -9.58
C ALA A 55 5.95 2.13 -9.64
N VAL A 56 6.83 3.02 -9.16
CA VAL A 56 6.60 4.47 -9.18
C VAL A 56 6.93 5.01 -10.57
N SER A 57 5.95 5.68 -11.20
CA SER A 57 6.12 6.36 -12.48
C SER A 57 6.89 7.67 -12.31
N ASP A 58 7.78 7.98 -13.26
CA ASP A 58 8.48 9.26 -13.30
C ASP A 58 7.63 10.37 -13.97
N SER A 59 6.52 9.99 -14.59
CA SER A 59 5.52 10.86 -15.19
C SER A 59 4.17 10.75 -14.47
N ASP A 60 3.26 11.65 -14.80
CA ASP A 60 1.90 11.66 -14.20
C ASP A 60 0.96 10.62 -14.84
N ASP A 61 1.45 9.53 -15.43
CA ASP A 61 0.67 8.52 -16.17
C ASP A 61 0.43 7.20 -15.40
N GLY A 62 0.54 7.19 -14.06
CA GLY A 62 0.28 6.02 -13.21
C GLY A 62 -1.16 5.50 -13.29
N ASP A 63 -1.37 4.26 -12.86
CA ASP A 63 -2.70 3.65 -12.69
C ASP A 63 -3.41 4.18 -11.43
N VAL A 64 -2.62 4.57 -10.42
CA VAL A 64 -3.02 5.15 -9.13
C VAL A 64 -2.22 6.42 -8.90
N CYS A 65 -2.81 7.41 -8.22
CA CYS A 65 -2.13 8.62 -7.78
C CYS A 65 -1.89 8.58 -6.26
N VAL A 66 -0.69 8.96 -5.84
CA VAL A 66 -0.36 9.32 -4.46
C VAL A 66 -0.18 10.83 -4.41
N LEU A 67 -1.17 11.54 -3.88
CA LEU A 67 -1.08 12.98 -3.65
C LEU A 67 -0.41 13.24 -2.31
N VAL A 68 0.79 13.82 -2.36
CA VAL A 68 1.56 14.18 -1.18
C VAL A 68 1.21 15.60 -0.74
N VAL A 69 0.80 15.75 0.50
CA VAL A 69 0.47 17.05 1.11
C VAL A 69 1.24 17.22 2.42
N ALA A 70 1.41 18.46 2.89
CA ALA A 70 1.98 18.78 4.20
C ALA A 70 0.99 19.66 4.97
N GLU A 71 0.86 19.39 6.28
CA GLU A 71 0.02 20.13 7.24
C GLU A 71 -1.49 20.04 6.97
N ALA A 72 -1.97 20.55 5.84
CA ALA A 72 -3.37 20.59 5.43
C ALA A 72 -3.50 20.64 3.91
N LEU A 73 -4.69 20.32 3.39
CA LEU A 73 -5.03 20.54 1.99
C LEU A 73 -5.09 22.05 1.71
N LYS A 74 -4.48 22.46 0.59
CA LYS A 74 -4.59 23.81 0.05
C LYS A 74 -5.43 23.80 -1.23
N ASP A 75 -5.75 24.97 -1.76
CA ASP A 75 -6.62 25.10 -2.93
C ASP A 75 -6.04 24.40 -4.17
N GLU A 76 -4.72 24.42 -4.33
CA GLU A 76 -4.03 23.71 -5.41
C GLU A 76 -4.15 22.17 -5.28
N ASP A 77 -4.08 21.66 -4.03
CA ASP A 77 -4.27 20.24 -3.75
C ASP A 77 -5.73 19.81 -4.05
N LEU A 78 -6.70 20.65 -3.68
CA LEU A 78 -8.12 20.44 -3.96
C LEU A 78 -8.39 20.45 -5.47
N GLU A 79 -7.75 21.34 -6.23
CA GLU A 79 -7.90 21.37 -7.69
C GLU A 79 -7.30 20.12 -8.34
N MET A 80 -6.13 19.64 -7.88
CA MET A 80 -5.58 18.37 -8.32
C MET A 80 -6.54 17.20 -8.05
N LEU A 81 -7.22 17.18 -6.90
CA LEU A 81 -8.19 16.15 -6.54
C LEU A 81 -9.46 16.22 -7.40
N ARG A 82 -9.97 17.42 -7.73
CA ARG A 82 -11.15 17.60 -8.61
C ARG A 82 -10.90 17.12 -10.03
N THR A 83 -9.68 17.29 -10.53
CA THR A 83 -9.29 16.88 -11.87
C THR A 83 -8.80 15.42 -11.94
N ALA A 84 -8.56 14.79 -10.80
CA ALA A 84 -8.08 13.42 -10.70
C ALA A 84 -9.13 12.43 -11.24
N ARG A 85 -8.74 11.64 -12.24
CA ARG A 85 -9.57 10.57 -12.83
C ARG A 85 -9.18 9.16 -12.36
N ARG A 86 -8.15 9.07 -11.54
CA ARG A 86 -7.56 7.83 -11.06
C ARG A 86 -7.84 7.66 -9.58
N PRO A 87 -7.89 6.40 -9.08
CA PRO A 87 -7.89 6.16 -7.64
C PRO A 87 -6.71 6.88 -7.00
N THR A 88 -6.99 7.62 -5.93
CA THR A 88 -6.00 8.50 -5.28
C THR A 88 -5.89 8.17 -3.80
N LEU A 89 -4.66 8.11 -3.31
CA LEU A 89 -4.31 8.09 -1.90
C LEU A 89 -3.69 9.43 -1.52
N ILE A 90 -4.14 10.05 -0.44
CA ILE A 90 -3.49 11.25 0.11
C ILE A 90 -2.49 10.82 1.18
N VAL A 91 -1.24 11.27 1.06
CA VAL A 91 -0.19 11.06 2.07
C VAL A 91 0.17 12.39 2.70
N LEU A 92 -0.24 12.58 3.97
CA LEU A 92 0.11 13.73 4.79
C LEU A 92 1.51 13.53 5.35
N THR A 93 2.49 14.21 4.78
CA THR A 93 3.91 14.14 5.18
C THR A 93 4.25 15.11 6.30
N LYS A 94 5.50 15.06 6.75
CA LYS A 94 6.02 15.88 7.87
C LYS A 94 5.17 15.70 9.13
N ALA A 95 4.75 14.45 9.36
CA ALA A 95 3.90 14.10 10.50
C ALA A 95 4.58 14.35 11.84
N ASP A 96 5.92 14.32 11.87
CA ASP A 96 6.78 14.72 12.98
C ASP A 96 6.62 16.20 13.38
N LEU A 97 6.19 17.07 12.48
CA LEU A 97 5.96 18.50 12.68
C LEU A 97 4.49 18.85 12.97
N ALA A 98 3.63 17.86 13.18
CA ALA A 98 2.19 18.11 13.36
C ALA A 98 1.83 18.83 14.69
N GLY A 99 2.79 19.05 15.56
CA GLY A 99 2.62 19.76 16.84
C GLY A 99 2.52 18.83 18.04
N THR A 100 2.33 19.45 19.21
CA THR A 100 2.29 18.74 20.50
C THR A 100 0.84 18.45 20.91
N GLY A 101 0.45 17.20 20.92
CA GLY A 101 -0.87 16.73 21.37
C GLY A 101 -0.76 15.44 22.15
N ALA A 102 -1.85 14.99 22.74
CA ALA A 102 -1.89 13.68 23.41
C ALA A 102 -1.47 12.57 22.43
N GLY A 103 -0.48 11.76 22.79
CA GLY A 103 0.09 10.72 21.91
C GLY A 103 1.15 11.22 20.93
N GLY A 104 1.59 12.48 21.04
CA GLY A 104 2.67 13.04 20.24
C GLY A 104 2.27 13.46 18.81
N PRO A 105 3.25 13.94 18.01
CA PRO A 105 2.99 14.54 16.69
C PRO A 105 2.34 13.54 15.72
N LEU A 106 2.71 12.27 15.76
CA LEU A 106 2.11 11.25 14.88
C LEU A 106 0.62 11.02 15.15
N ALA A 107 0.19 11.08 16.44
CA ALA A 107 -1.23 10.96 16.78
C ALA A 107 -2.01 12.17 16.25
N VAL A 108 -1.45 13.38 16.38
CA VAL A 108 -2.01 14.60 15.81
C VAL A 108 -2.12 14.50 14.29
N ALA A 109 -1.06 14.04 13.61
CA ALA A 109 -1.04 13.86 12.16
C ALA A 109 -2.09 12.83 11.69
N ARG A 110 -2.27 11.71 12.42
CA ARG A 110 -3.34 10.73 12.14
C ARG A 110 -4.72 11.38 12.26
N GLY A 111 -4.96 12.15 13.30
CA GLY A 111 -6.21 12.91 13.45
C GLY A 111 -6.47 13.86 12.26
N ARG A 112 -5.43 14.56 11.78
CA ARG A 112 -5.52 15.40 10.59
C ARG A 112 -5.82 14.60 9.32
N ALA A 113 -5.15 13.45 9.11
CA ALA A 113 -5.42 12.59 7.98
C ALA A 113 -6.88 12.08 7.96
N VAL A 114 -7.43 11.71 9.12
CA VAL A 114 -8.86 11.37 9.26
C VAL A 114 -9.75 12.58 8.92
N GLY A 115 -9.37 13.78 9.35
CA GLY A 115 -10.07 15.02 8.99
C GLY A 115 -10.08 15.27 7.48
N ILE A 116 -8.94 15.12 6.83
CA ILE A 116 -8.78 15.22 5.37
C ILE A 116 -9.69 14.21 4.66
N HIS A 117 -9.65 12.94 5.09
CA HIS A 117 -10.53 11.92 4.53
C HIS A 117 -12.01 12.30 4.63
N ARG A 118 -12.46 12.78 5.79
CA ARG A 118 -13.86 13.23 5.98
C ARG A 118 -14.22 14.43 5.09
N GLN A 119 -13.27 15.31 4.84
CA GLN A 119 -13.48 16.51 4.03
C GLN A 119 -13.68 16.19 2.55
N VAL A 120 -12.86 15.28 1.99
CA VAL A 120 -12.81 15.04 0.53
C VAL A 120 -13.26 13.65 0.11
N GLY A 121 -13.53 12.71 1.04
CA GLY A 121 -13.95 11.34 0.73
C GLY A 121 -12.85 10.45 0.16
N ILE A 122 -11.60 10.91 0.13
CA ILE A 122 -10.44 10.18 -0.42
C ILE A 122 -9.63 9.61 0.73
N PRO A 123 -9.17 8.35 0.67
CA PRO A 123 -8.31 7.77 1.69
C PRO A 123 -7.08 8.65 1.97
N ALA A 124 -6.79 8.88 3.24
CA ALA A 124 -5.67 9.72 3.67
C ALA A 124 -4.94 9.08 4.84
N VAL A 125 -3.62 9.03 4.77
CA VAL A 125 -2.73 8.51 5.80
C VAL A 125 -1.61 9.51 6.09
N CYS A 126 -1.00 9.46 7.27
CA CYS A 126 0.16 10.30 7.57
C CYS A 126 1.47 9.51 7.50
N ALA A 127 2.57 10.23 7.22
CA ALA A 127 3.91 9.63 7.20
C ALA A 127 5.00 10.65 7.60
N VAL A 128 6.09 10.16 8.20
CA VAL A 128 7.37 10.87 8.25
C VAL A 128 8.18 10.38 7.05
N GLY A 129 8.09 11.08 5.94
CA GLY A 129 8.61 10.62 4.64
C GLY A 129 10.11 10.28 4.67
N LEU A 130 10.90 11.04 5.42
CA LEU A 130 12.32 10.79 5.59
C LEU A 130 12.58 9.41 6.22
N LEU A 131 11.91 9.12 7.33
CA LEU A 131 12.05 7.83 8.03
C LEU A 131 11.43 6.67 7.25
N ALA A 132 10.28 6.91 6.62
CA ALA A 132 9.61 5.90 5.79
C ALA A 132 10.49 5.39 4.64
N ALA A 133 11.42 6.25 4.17
CA ALA A 133 12.35 5.92 3.09
C ALA A 133 13.63 5.20 3.57
N LEU A 134 13.85 5.02 4.89
CA LEU A 134 15.08 4.44 5.39
C LEU A 134 15.27 2.97 4.99
N GLU A 135 16.54 2.65 4.71
CA GLU A 135 17.06 1.29 4.51
C GLU A 135 18.33 1.07 5.36
N PRO A 136 18.74 -0.18 5.59
CA PRO A 136 19.95 -0.48 6.36
C PRO A 136 21.19 0.26 5.86
N ALA A 137 21.38 0.38 4.54
CA ALA A 137 22.52 1.07 3.94
C ALA A 137 22.57 2.60 4.19
N ASP A 138 21.48 3.19 4.68
CA ASP A 138 21.44 4.63 5.01
C ASP A 138 22.08 4.94 6.38
N LEU A 139 22.26 3.92 7.23
CA LEU A 139 22.87 4.02 8.56
C LEU A 139 24.16 3.20 8.61
N ASP A 140 25.26 3.80 8.23
CA ASP A 140 26.57 3.14 8.34
C ASP A 140 27.05 2.99 9.80
N ASP A 141 28.13 2.23 10.00
CA ASP A 141 28.66 1.92 11.32
C ASP A 141 29.00 3.18 12.14
N ALA A 142 29.47 4.25 11.48
CA ALA A 142 29.82 5.51 12.15
C ALA A 142 28.56 6.22 12.69
N LEU A 143 27.46 6.23 11.93
CA LEU A 143 26.18 6.79 12.35
C LEU A 143 25.56 5.96 13.47
N VAL A 144 25.62 4.63 13.37
CA VAL A 144 25.13 3.72 14.42
C VAL A 144 25.94 3.85 15.69
N ALA A 145 27.28 3.96 15.60
CA ALA A 145 28.14 4.19 16.76
C ALA A 145 27.82 5.51 17.46
N ALA A 146 27.59 6.59 16.67
CA ALA A 146 27.18 7.88 17.22
C ALA A 146 25.84 7.80 17.95
N LEU A 147 24.82 7.13 17.36
CA LEU A 147 23.52 6.93 18.01
C LEU A 147 23.63 6.13 19.32
N ARG A 148 24.50 5.10 19.37
CA ARG A 148 24.79 4.38 20.60
C ARG A 148 25.45 5.28 21.64
N HIS A 149 26.39 6.15 21.23
CA HIS A 149 27.00 7.12 22.14
C HIS A 149 25.94 8.05 22.76
N PHE A 150 24.96 8.50 21.96
CA PHE A 150 23.86 9.36 22.43
C PHE A 150 22.96 8.69 23.46
N VAL A 151 22.96 7.37 23.61
CA VAL A 151 22.25 6.67 24.69
C VAL A 151 22.88 6.99 26.06
N THR A 152 24.20 7.09 26.13
CA THR A 152 24.95 7.36 27.36
C THR A 152 25.18 8.84 27.61
N GLU A 153 25.37 9.62 26.53
CA GLU A 153 25.60 11.06 26.55
C GLU A 153 24.64 11.75 25.56
N PRO A 154 23.42 12.12 26.01
CA PRO A 154 22.39 12.65 25.13
C PRO A 154 22.79 13.97 24.49
N PRO A 155 22.60 14.15 23.18
CA PRO A 155 22.85 15.42 22.51
C PRO A 155 21.74 16.44 22.78
N ASN A 156 22.04 17.72 22.55
CA ASN A 156 21.03 18.77 22.60
C ASN A 156 20.15 18.73 21.33
N LEU A 157 18.90 18.27 21.46
CA LEU A 157 17.93 18.19 20.37
C LEU A 157 16.94 19.37 20.34
N THR A 158 17.17 20.45 21.08
CA THR A 158 16.24 21.60 21.15
C THR A 158 16.15 22.36 19.82
N SER A 159 17.26 22.47 19.09
CA SER A 159 17.33 23.05 17.75
C SER A 159 18.35 22.30 16.88
N VAL A 160 18.32 22.57 15.57
CA VAL A 160 19.33 22.06 14.63
C VAL A 160 20.71 22.59 14.98
N ASP A 161 20.79 23.90 15.24
CA ASP A 161 22.06 24.56 15.58
C ASP A 161 22.63 24.04 16.90
N ALA A 162 21.80 23.88 17.94
CA ALA A 162 22.23 23.29 19.20
C ALA A 162 22.75 21.87 19.02
N PHE A 163 22.07 21.05 18.23
CA PHE A 163 22.54 19.68 17.95
C PHE A 163 23.88 19.66 17.22
N VAL A 164 24.12 20.58 16.29
CA VAL A 164 25.34 20.61 15.45
C VAL A 164 26.49 21.30 16.16
N ASP A 165 26.25 22.42 16.85
CA ASP A 165 27.31 23.33 17.28
C ASP A 165 27.64 23.25 18.78
N ASP A 166 26.74 22.69 19.61
CA ASP A 166 27.06 22.48 21.03
C ASP A 166 28.25 21.49 21.20
N PRO A 167 29.10 21.69 22.19
CA PRO A 167 30.18 20.75 22.50
C PRO A 167 29.65 19.35 22.75
N HIS A 168 30.18 18.37 22.03
CA HIS A 168 29.82 16.94 22.18
C HIS A 168 30.95 16.04 21.68
N PRO A 169 31.21 14.85 22.28
CA PRO A 169 32.25 13.92 21.84
C PRO A 169 32.06 13.38 20.41
N VAL A 170 30.80 13.26 19.95
CA VAL A 170 30.53 12.88 18.56
C VAL A 170 30.84 14.03 17.63
N GLU A 171 31.66 13.77 16.62
CA GLU A 171 32.14 14.77 15.66
C GLU A 171 30.97 15.52 14.96
N ARG A 172 31.19 16.80 14.68
CA ARG A 172 30.22 17.70 14.06
C ARG A 172 29.70 17.15 12.71
N ASP A 173 30.58 16.62 11.88
CA ASP A 173 30.21 16.11 10.55
C ASP A 173 29.34 14.86 10.63
N VAL A 174 29.56 14.01 11.63
CA VAL A 174 28.70 12.84 11.89
C VAL A 174 27.29 13.30 12.32
N ARG A 175 27.22 14.34 13.18
CA ARG A 175 25.94 14.93 13.62
C ARG A 175 25.19 15.56 12.44
N ILE A 176 25.84 16.27 11.53
CA ILE A 176 25.24 16.80 10.30
C ILE A 176 24.69 15.66 9.43
N ARG A 177 25.44 14.58 9.27
CA ARG A 177 25.00 13.41 8.50
C ARG A 177 23.77 12.75 9.15
N LEU A 178 23.73 12.63 10.46
CA LEU A 178 22.56 12.11 11.19
C LEU A 178 21.32 12.97 10.96
N LEU A 179 21.45 14.31 11.06
CA LEU A 179 20.35 15.23 10.76
C LEU A 179 19.82 15.05 9.33
N ALA A 180 20.73 14.94 8.37
CA ALA A 180 20.34 14.77 6.97
C ALA A 180 19.59 13.44 6.70
N ARG A 181 19.84 12.41 7.53
CA ARG A 181 19.23 11.07 7.38
C ARG A 181 17.98 10.87 8.23
N LEU A 182 17.93 11.44 9.43
CA LEU A 182 16.94 11.10 10.43
C LEU A 182 16.11 12.31 10.90
N ASP A 183 16.63 13.54 10.70
CA ASP A 183 16.18 14.72 11.42
C ASP A 183 16.24 14.51 12.95
N ARG A 184 15.95 15.55 13.73
CA ARG A 184 15.92 15.49 15.20
C ARG A 184 14.91 14.45 15.71
N PHE A 185 13.75 14.36 15.06
CA PHE A 185 12.71 13.40 15.40
C PHE A 185 13.21 11.95 15.28
N GLY A 186 13.83 11.60 14.15
CA GLY A 186 14.36 10.28 13.93
C GLY A 186 15.56 9.96 14.83
N ILE A 187 16.43 10.94 15.12
CA ILE A 187 17.54 10.78 16.06
C ILE A 187 17.00 10.45 17.45
N ALA A 188 16.02 11.21 17.95
CA ALA A 188 15.41 10.93 19.26
C ALA A 188 14.80 9.51 19.32
N HIS A 189 14.06 9.10 18.29
CA HIS A 189 13.49 7.75 18.21
C HIS A 189 14.57 6.65 18.11
N ALA A 190 15.66 6.90 17.37
CA ALA A 190 16.77 5.96 17.27
C ALA A 190 17.46 5.76 18.64
N VAL A 191 17.73 6.84 19.36
CA VAL A 191 18.35 6.79 20.70
C VAL A 191 17.44 6.04 21.68
N LEU A 192 16.15 6.34 21.69
CA LEU A 192 15.18 5.63 22.53
C LEU A 192 15.12 4.13 22.20
N ALA A 193 15.02 3.79 20.91
CA ALA A 193 14.99 2.40 20.49
C ALA A 193 16.24 1.61 20.91
N LEU A 194 17.43 2.22 20.77
CA LEU A 194 18.69 1.61 21.19
C LEU A 194 18.77 1.49 22.72
N ALA A 195 18.29 2.48 23.48
CA ALA A 195 18.20 2.42 24.92
C ALA A 195 17.26 1.29 25.41
N ASP A 196 16.18 1.03 24.66
CA ASP A 196 15.24 -0.07 24.90
C ASP A 196 15.75 -1.43 24.37
N GLY A 197 16.99 -1.50 23.87
CA GLY A 197 17.63 -2.74 23.44
C GLY A 197 17.34 -3.16 22.00
N CYS A 198 16.88 -2.25 21.15
CA CYS A 198 16.74 -2.52 19.71
C CYS A 198 18.09 -2.91 19.10
N ASP A 199 18.11 -4.01 18.34
CA ASP A 199 19.26 -4.42 17.56
C ASP A 199 19.57 -3.35 16.50
N PRO A 200 20.84 -2.87 16.42
CA PRO A 200 21.25 -1.92 15.38
C PRO A 200 20.96 -2.35 13.94
N GLU A 201 21.04 -3.64 13.64
CA GLU A 201 20.70 -4.17 12.32
C GLU A 201 19.20 -3.98 11.98
N ARG A 202 18.35 -3.89 12.99
CA ARG A 202 16.90 -3.67 12.87
C ARG A 202 16.49 -2.21 13.02
N LEU A 203 17.43 -1.33 13.37
CA LEU A 203 17.14 0.07 13.68
C LEU A 203 16.48 0.80 12.50
N SER A 204 16.99 0.62 11.28
CA SER A 204 16.41 1.23 10.08
C SER A 204 14.96 0.78 9.83
N ALA A 205 14.69 -0.53 10.01
CA ALA A 205 13.34 -1.08 9.88
C ALA A 205 12.40 -0.55 10.98
N HIS A 206 12.90 -0.43 12.24
CA HIS A 206 12.17 0.18 13.33
C HIS A 206 11.80 1.64 13.02
N LEU A 207 12.75 2.45 12.58
CA LEU A 207 12.54 3.85 12.23
C LEU A 207 11.62 4.01 11.02
N ALA A 208 11.73 3.14 10.02
CA ALA A 208 10.77 3.11 8.90
C ALA A 208 9.34 2.82 9.39
N GLY A 209 9.18 1.95 10.40
CA GLY A 209 7.92 1.72 11.10
C GLY A 209 7.40 2.98 11.81
N VAL A 210 8.27 3.71 12.53
CA VAL A 210 7.94 5.03 13.10
C VAL A 210 7.52 6.02 12.01
N GLY A 211 8.17 5.96 10.83
CA GLY A 211 7.80 6.72 9.64
C GLY A 211 6.45 6.36 9.04
N ASN A 212 5.78 5.33 9.57
CA ASN A 212 4.43 4.86 9.20
C ASN A 212 4.34 4.28 7.77
N VAL A 213 5.44 3.76 7.23
CA VAL A 213 5.47 3.20 5.87
C VAL A 213 4.50 2.04 5.68
N GLY A 214 4.29 1.22 6.71
CA GLY A 214 3.37 0.09 6.67
C GLY A 214 1.92 0.50 6.40
N GLU A 215 1.42 1.56 7.05
CA GLU A 215 0.08 2.10 6.83
C GLU A 215 -0.04 2.71 5.42
N VAL A 216 1.01 3.41 4.94
CA VAL A 216 1.05 3.93 3.57
C VAL A 216 0.93 2.80 2.56
N MET A 217 1.69 1.71 2.73
CA MET A 217 1.66 0.55 1.84
C MET A 217 0.29 -0.15 1.87
N SER A 218 -0.29 -0.35 3.06
CA SER A 218 -1.62 -0.97 3.20
C SER A 218 -2.71 -0.12 2.56
N ALA A 219 -2.69 1.20 2.75
CA ALA A 219 -3.64 2.12 2.13
C ALA A 219 -3.49 2.18 0.61
N LEU A 220 -2.24 2.17 0.11
CA LEU A 220 -1.96 2.13 -1.33
C LEU A 220 -2.47 0.83 -1.95
N ASP A 221 -2.27 -0.31 -1.29
CA ASP A 221 -2.76 -1.61 -1.75
C ASP A 221 -4.29 -1.64 -1.82
N ALA A 222 -4.96 -1.07 -0.84
CA ALA A 222 -6.42 -0.90 -0.81
C ALA A 222 -6.92 -0.03 -1.97
N VAL A 223 -6.27 1.12 -2.23
CA VAL A 223 -6.62 2.02 -3.36
C VAL A 223 -6.35 1.36 -4.71
N ALA A 224 -5.35 0.48 -4.82
CA ALA A 224 -5.00 -0.23 -6.03
C ALA A 224 -5.90 -1.46 -6.31
N ALA A 225 -6.60 -2.00 -5.31
CA ALA A 225 -7.42 -3.20 -5.46
C ALA A 225 -8.50 -3.09 -6.57
N PRO A 226 -9.27 -2.00 -6.68
CA PRO A 226 -10.22 -1.82 -7.80
C PRO A 226 -9.55 -1.79 -9.18
N VAL A 227 -8.32 -1.30 -9.28
CA VAL A 227 -7.56 -1.26 -10.54
C VAL A 227 -7.18 -2.68 -10.96
N ARG A 228 -6.62 -3.46 -10.04
CA ARG A 228 -6.27 -4.87 -10.28
C ARG A 228 -7.49 -5.70 -10.67
N TYR A 229 -8.59 -5.54 -9.94
CA TYR A 229 -9.83 -6.25 -10.22
C TYR A 229 -10.40 -5.93 -11.62
N ARG A 230 -10.49 -4.64 -11.98
CA ARG A 230 -10.99 -4.25 -13.31
C ARG A 230 -10.07 -4.74 -14.42
N ARG A 231 -8.75 -4.72 -14.21
CA ARG A 231 -7.76 -5.24 -15.16
C ARG A 231 -7.94 -6.73 -15.40
N LEU A 232 -8.08 -7.52 -14.34
CA LEU A 232 -8.33 -8.96 -14.42
C LEU A 232 -9.66 -9.26 -15.11
N ARG A 233 -10.74 -8.59 -14.71
CA ARG A 233 -12.05 -8.81 -15.33
C ARG A 233 -12.08 -8.41 -16.81
N GLY A 234 -11.49 -7.28 -17.16
CA GLY A 234 -11.39 -6.86 -18.56
C GLY A 234 -10.62 -7.88 -19.40
N ALA A 235 -9.52 -8.40 -18.84
CA ALA A 235 -8.74 -9.46 -19.49
C ALA A 235 -9.55 -10.75 -19.68
N ILE A 236 -10.31 -11.19 -18.68
CA ILE A 236 -11.17 -12.40 -18.80
C ILE A 236 -12.24 -12.20 -19.88
N ILE A 237 -12.83 -11.01 -20.01
CA ILE A 237 -13.80 -10.71 -21.08
C ILE A 237 -13.14 -10.82 -22.46
N GLU A 238 -11.93 -10.26 -22.63
CA GLU A 238 -11.18 -10.36 -23.89
C GLU A 238 -10.79 -11.81 -24.21
N LEU A 239 -10.38 -12.60 -23.19
CA LEU A 239 -10.07 -14.01 -23.35
C LEU A 239 -11.29 -14.83 -23.74
N HIS A 240 -12.49 -14.53 -23.22
CA HIS A 240 -13.72 -15.17 -23.68
C HIS A 240 -14.00 -14.95 -25.18
N CYS A 241 -13.71 -13.74 -25.69
CA CYS A 241 -13.84 -13.50 -27.14
C CYS A 241 -12.86 -14.29 -28.01
N LEU A 242 -11.75 -14.78 -27.43
CA LEU A 242 -10.78 -15.65 -28.09
C LEU A 242 -11.08 -17.13 -27.86
N GLY A 243 -11.91 -17.48 -26.87
CA GLY A 243 -12.22 -18.83 -26.47
C GLY A 243 -12.92 -19.64 -27.58
N ASP A 244 -13.71 -18.99 -28.44
CA ASP A 244 -14.37 -19.63 -29.57
C ASP A 244 -13.38 -20.19 -30.62
N GLU A 245 -12.14 -19.68 -30.61
CA GLU A 245 -11.06 -20.11 -31.51
C GLU A 245 -10.09 -21.11 -30.85
N LEU A 246 -10.11 -21.23 -29.50
CA LEU A 246 -9.11 -21.91 -28.70
C LEU A 246 -9.77 -22.75 -27.58
N ASP A 247 -10.04 -24.03 -27.84
CA ASP A 247 -10.74 -24.92 -26.88
C ASP A 247 -10.09 -24.96 -25.49
N ALA A 248 -8.75 -25.06 -25.43
CA ALA A 248 -8.02 -25.08 -24.16
C ALA A 248 -8.19 -23.80 -23.33
N LEU A 249 -8.39 -22.66 -24.00
CA LEU A 249 -8.68 -21.38 -23.34
C LEU A 249 -10.09 -21.39 -22.73
N SER A 250 -11.07 -21.94 -23.46
CA SER A 250 -12.45 -22.05 -22.96
C SER A 250 -12.53 -22.94 -21.70
N GLU A 251 -11.77 -24.04 -21.64
CA GLU A 251 -11.67 -24.88 -20.45
C GLU A 251 -11.06 -24.12 -19.26
N LEU A 252 -9.97 -23.40 -19.47
CA LEU A 252 -9.34 -22.58 -18.43
C LEU A 252 -10.28 -21.50 -17.89
N LEU A 253 -11.02 -20.81 -18.76
CA LEU A 253 -11.92 -19.72 -18.37
C LEU A 253 -13.11 -20.18 -17.51
N VAL A 254 -13.50 -21.45 -17.62
CA VAL A 254 -14.53 -22.04 -16.74
C VAL A 254 -13.96 -22.81 -15.55
N SER A 255 -12.63 -22.89 -15.42
CA SER A 255 -11.94 -23.63 -14.35
C SER A 255 -12.09 -22.96 -12.97
N ASP A 256 -11.72 -23.74 -11.94
CA ASP A 256 -11.68 -23.25 -10.57
C ASP A 256 -10.58 -22.20 -10.37
N VAL A 257 -9.47 -22.25 -11.11
CA VAL A 257 -8.37 -21.28 -11.05
C VAL A 257 -8.86 -19.89 -11.44
N THR A 258 -9.61 -19.77 -12.54
CA THR A 258 -10.21 -18.50 -12.98
C THR A 258 -11.25 -17.98 -11.98
N ALA A 259 -12.10 -18.87 -11.45
CA ALA A 259 -13.08 -18.49 -10.44
C ALA A 259 -12.42 -18.00 -9.13
N MET A 260 -11.34 -18.66 -8.69
CA MET A 260 -10.58 -18.25 -7.50
C MET A 260 -9.82 -16.95 -7.71
N ALA A 261 -9.21 -16.74 -8.89
CA ALA A 261 -8.52 -15.48 -9.21
C ALA A 261 -9.48 -14.28 -9.15
N THR A 262 -10.66 -14.40 -9.76
CA THR A 262 -11.68 -13.34 -9.73
C THR A 262 -12.26 -13.14 -8.35
N MET A 263 -12.55 -14.22 -7.61
CA MET A 263 -13.03 -14.11 -6.22
C MET A 263 -12.03 -13.40 -5.33
N THR A 264 -10.74 -13.78 -5.38
CA THR A 264 -9.69 -13.18 -4.56
C THR A 264 -9.58 -11.68 -4.85
N ALA A 265 -9.52 -11.30 -6.12
CA ALA A 265 -9.47 -9.89 -6.50
C ALA A 265 -10.72 -9.12 -6.09
N ALA A 266 -11.91 -9.74 -6.12
CA ALA A 266 -13.15 -9.15 -5.63
C ALA A 266 -13.16 -8.97 -4.10
N VAL A 267 -12.63 -9.96 -3.37
CA VAL A 267 -12.44 -9.89 -1.90
C VAL A 267 -11.54 -8.72 -1.52
N ASP A 268 -10.43 -8.52 -2.24
CA ASP A 268 -9.54 -7.38 -2.00
C ASP A 268 -10.27 -6.03 -2.14
N VAL A 269 -11.11 -5.88 -3.17
CA VAL A 269 -11.90 -4.65 -3.38
C VAL A 269 -12.86 -4.38 -2.24
N VAL A 270 -13.65 -5.38 -1.84
CA VAL A 270 -14.66 -5.16 -0.79
C VAL A 270 -14.03 -5.01 0.58
N THR A 271 -12.89 -5.67 0.83
CA THR A 271 -12.11 -5.48 2.06
C THR A 271 -11.52 -4.08 2.11
N ALA A 272 -11.01 -3.56 0.99
CA ALA A 272 -10.54 -2.17 0.88
C ALA A 272 -11.65 -1.15 1.17
N ALA A 273 -12.91 -1.49 0.90
CA ALA A 273 -14.08 -0.69 1.26
C ALA A 273 -14.55 -0.89 2.72
N GLY A 274 -13.80 -1.63 3.54
CA GLY A 274 -14.11 -1.87 4.95
C GLY A 274 -15.09 -3.01 5.22
N LEU A 275 -15.43 -3.82 4.20
CA LEU A 275 -16.30 -4.97 4.37
C LEU A 275 -15.49 -6.22 4.77
N THR A 276 -16.10 -7.08 5.56
CA THR A 276 -15.49 -8.35 5.98
C THR A 276 -16.03 -9.50 5.16
N VAL A 277 -15.14 -10.35 4.65
CA VAL A 277 -15.50 -11.60 3.97
C VAL A 277 -15.11 -12.76 4.86
N ASP A 278 -16.07 -13.63 5.15
CA ASP A 278 -15.80 -14.87 5.89
C ASP A 278 -14.78 -15.73 5.12
N ARG A 279 -13.75 -16.21 5.81
CA ARG A 279 -12.65 -17.01 5.28
C ARG A 279 -12.76 -18.50 5.63
N GLY A 280 -13.85 -18.92 6.27
CA GLY A 280 -14.09 -20.32 6.59
C GLY A 280 -14.03 -21.22 5.35
N ASP A 281 -13.54 -22.45 5.52
CA ASP A 281 -13.30 -23.43 4.45
C ASP A 281 -14.25 -24.66 4.49
N THR A 282 -15.22 -24.62 5.40
CA THR A 282 -16.24 -25.67 5.50
C THR A 282 -17.34 -25.49 4.45
N ALA A 283 -18.04 -26.57 4.10
CA ALA A 283 -19.19 -26.51 3.20
C ALA A 283 -20.27 -25.52 3.67
N ALA A 284 -20.51 -25.44 4.99
CA ALA A 284 -21.43 -24.47 5.57
C ALA A 284 -20.92 -23.02 5.36
N ALA A 285 -19.66 -22.74 5.68
CA ALA A 285 -19.07 -21.42 5.51
C ALA A 285 -19.10 -20.94 4.04
N HIS A 286 -18.84 -21.86 3.09
CA HIS A 286 -18.93 -21.54 1.66
C HIS A 286 -20.36 -21.19 1.24
N LEU A 287 -21.35 -21.92 1.72
CA LEU A 287 -22.76 -21.67 1.42
C LEU A 287 -23.22 -20.35 2.05
N ASP A 288 -22.91 -20.14 3.33
CA ASP A 288 -23.31 -18.93 4.07
C ASP A 288 -22.68 -17.68 3.44
N ARG A 289 -21.40 -17.75 3.05
CA ARG A 289 -20.71 -16.68 2.31
C ARG A 289 -21.41 -16.40 0.97
N ALA A 290 -21.76 -17.43 0.20
CA ALA A 290 -22.47 -17.27 -1.07
C ALA A 290 -23.83 -16.59 -0.87
N LEU A 291 -24.60 -16.99 0.15
CA LEU A 291 -25.90 -16.39 0.46
C LEU A 291 -25.78 -14.95 0.93
N ALA A 292 -24.85 -14.66 1.83
CA ALA A 292 -24.60 -13.31 2.34
C ALA A 292 -24.22 -12.35 1.21
N TRP A 293 -23.27 -12.73 0.36
CA TRP A 293 -22.84 -11.89 -0.75
C TRP A 293 -23.89 -11.77 -1.86
N ARG A 294 -24.69 -12.79 -2.12
CA ARG A 294 -25.83 -12.68 -3.03
C ARG A 294 -26.87 -11.65 -2.52
N SER A 295 -27.11 -11.63 -1.20
CA SER A 295 -28.00 -10.64 -0.59
C SER A 295 -27.40 -9.24 -0.69
N TYR A 296 -26.12 -9.06 -0.38
CA TYR A 296 -25.38 -7.81 -0.51
C TYR A 296 -25.49 -7.22 -1.92
N GLY A 297 -25.24 -8.02 -2.96
CA GLY A 297 -25.26 -7.54 -4.36
C GLY A 297 -26.64 -7.15 -4.88
N ARG A 298 -27.72 -7.55 -4.18
CA ARG A 298 -29.10 -7.12 -4.47
C ARG A 298 -29.48 -5.81 -3.78
N GLY A 299 -28.66 -5.36 -2.84
CA GLY A 299 -28.85 -4.11 -2.12
C GLY A 299 -28.49 -2.87 -2.96
N PRO A 300 -28.60 -1.68 -2.37
CA PRO A 300 -28.27 -0.41 -3.02
C PRO A 300 -26.74 -0.20 -3.09
N VAL A 301 -26.06 -1.05 -3.86
CA VAL A 301 -24.62 -1.02 -4.08
C VAL A 301 -24.30 -0.54 -5.49
N ASP A 302 -23.10 0.05 -5.67
CA ASP A 302 -22.62 0.47 -6.98
C ASP A 302 -22.32 -0.73 -7.92
N ALA A 303 -22.01 -0.44 -9.17
CA ALA A 303 -21.75 -1.46 -10.18
C ALA A 303 -20.52 -2.31 -9.86
N LEU A 304 -19.46 -1.70 -9.29
CA LEU A 304 -18.24 -2.40 -8.91
C LEU A 304 -18.51 -3.42 -7.80
N HIS A 305 -19.17 -2.99 -6.72
CA HIS A 305 -19.51 -3.86 -5.59
C HIS A 305 -20.48 -4.98 -5.98
N ARG A 306 -21.41 -4.70 -6.92
CA ARG A 306 -22.32 -5.71 -7.45
C ARG A 306 -21.56 -6.79 -8.25
N GLN A 307 -20.57 -6.39 -9.04
CA GLN A 307 -19.70 -7.33 -9.76
C GLN A 307 -18.84 -8.16 -8.80
N CYS A 308 -18.20 -7.52 -7.81
CA CYS A 308 -17.44 -8.21 -6.77
C CYS A 308 -18.30 -9.22 -6.01
N SER A 309 -19.53 -8.85 -5.65
CA SER A 309 -20.50 -9.73 -5.03
C SER A 309 -20.75 -10.99 -5.87
N ALA A 310 -20.99 -10.83 -7.17
CA ALA A 310 -21.24 -11.95 -8.08
C ALA A 310 -20.03 -12.90 -8.18
N ASP A 311 -18.80 -12.35 -8.20
CA ASP A 311 -17.59 -13.16 -8.27
C ASP A 311 -17.29 -13.87 -6.94
N ILE A 312 -17.58 -13.23 -5.80
CA ILE A 312 -17.48 -13.89 -4.48
C ILE A 312 -18.50 -15.04 -4.38
N VAL A 313 -19.72 -14.84 -4.85
CA VAL A 313 -20.75 -15.91 -4.88
C VAL A 313 -20.27 -17.07 -5.75
N ARG A 314 -19.81 -16.79 -6.98
CA ARG A 314 -19.32 -17.83 -7.91
C ARG A 314 -18.17 -18.64 -7.31
N GLY A 315 -17.15 -17.98 -6.77
CA GLY A 315 -16.01 -18.65 -6.13
C GLY A 315 -16.42 -19.45 -4.91
N SER A 316 -17.33 -18.92 -4.07
CA SER A 316 -17.83 -19.66 -2.90
C SER A 316 -18.59 -20.94 -3.29
N LEU A 317 -19.39 -20.90 -4.36
CA LEU A 317 -20.08 -22.10 -4.87
C LEU A 317 -19.12 -23.12 -5.45
N ARG A 318 -18.06 -22.71 -6.14
CA ARG A 318 -16.99 -23.59 -6.61
C ARG A 318 -16.28 -24.31 -5.46
N LEU A 319 -15.94 -23.59 -4.41
CA LEU A 319 -15.34 -24.16 -3.20
C LEU A 319 -16.29 -25.17 -2.52
N LEU A 320 -17.58 -24.85 -2.46
CA LEU A 320 -18.60 -25.77 -1.94
C LEU A 320 -18.66 -27.09 -2.72
N ASP A 321 -18.63 -27.00 -4.05
CA ASP A 321 -18.66 -28.19 -4.92
C ASP A 321 -17.38 -29.02 -4.76
N GLY A 322 -16.22 -28.39 -4.59
CA GLY A 322 -14.96 -29.06 -4.32
C GLY A 322 -15.00 -29.90 -3.02
N VAL A 323 -15.50 -29.30 -1.92
CA VAL A 323 -15.65 -30.00 -0.64
C VAL A 323 -16.63 -31.21 -0.74
N ARG A 324 -17.68 -31.08 -1.53
CA ARG A 324 -18.64 -32.15 -1.73
C ARG A 324 -18.05 -33.35 -2.50
N LYS A 325 -17.28 -33.06 -3.57
CA LYS A 325 -16.61 -34.10 -4.38
C LYS A 325 -15.54 -34.86 -3.60
N GLN A 326 -14.88 -34.24 -2.62
CA GLN A 326 -13.88 -34.93 -1.77
C GLN A 326 -14.51 -35.86 -0.72
N ARG A 327 -15.81 -35.77 -0.46
CA ARG A 327 -16.55 -36.60 0.52
C ARG A 327 -17.29 -37.78 -0.11
N THR A 328 -17.30 -37.84 -1.43
CA THR A 328 -17.90 -38.95 -2.22
C THR A 328 -16.82 -39.87 -2.74
#